data_d596c734777024aabcee2dac8b80ae75
#
_entry.id   d596c734777024aabcee2dac8b80ae75
#
_cell.length_a   1.000
_cell.length_b   1.000
_cell.length_c   1.000
_cell.angle_alpha   90.00
_cell.angle_beta   90.00
_cell.angle_gamma   90.00
#
_symmetry.space_group_name_H-M   'P 1'
#
loop_
_entity.id
_entity.type
_entity.pdbx_description
1 polymer ?
#
loop_
_entity_poly.entity_id
_entity_poly.type
_entity_poly.pdbx_seq_one_letter_code
_entity_poly.pdbx_strand_id
1 'polypeptide(L)'
;MDIVLVHGAGGRPTTWSAVQPLLAAHGHRLVTVTNPMTSLADDIAETTAALAGAQGPVLLAGHSYGGAVITNVGRDPRVAGLVYVAAFGPDEGETVNGIVERYEPAEISKYMRRGPNGEWKSEPSAEFWAEIGPDLSEEQRAVVEAEGRKAENLIFTQATGVPAWRSLPSWYLVADDDRTLRPEIQNFMAERMKATVEHVPGSHYTTLVWPERVAELIHRAALAVGGAA
;
A
#
# COMPACT_ATOMS: atom_id res chain seq x y z
N MET A 1 2.78 19.03 6.54
CA MET A 1 1.80 18.55 5.53
C MET A 1 0.95 17.46 6.17
N ASP A 2 -0.28 17.32 5.71
CA ASP A 2 -1.14 16.20 6.09
C ASP A 2 -0.80 14.98 5.24
N ILE A 3 -0.57 13.83 5.89
CA ILE A 3 -0.26 12.57 5.23
C ILE A 3 -1.28 11.53 5.68
N VAL A 4 -1.94 10.88 4.72
CA VAL A 4 -2.87 9.78 4.96
C VAL A 4 -2.20 8.48 4.57
N LEU A 5 -2.12 7.54 5.52
CA LEU A 5 -1.45 6.25 5.39
C LEU A 5 -2.48 5.13 5.27
N VAL A 6 -2.41 4.37 4.18
CA VAL A 6 -3.38 3.34 3.81
C VAL A 6 -2.71 1.97 3.77
N HIS A 7 -3.18 1.05 4.62
CA HIS A 7 -2.62 -0.30 4.74
C HIS A 7 -3.04 -1.23 3.59
N GLY A 8 -2.31 -2.34 3.44
CA GLY A 8 -2.59 -3.40 2.47
C GLY A 8 -3.73 -4.34 2.86
N ALA A 9 -4.02 -5.31 1.99
CA ALA A 9 -5.02 -6.35 2.22
C ALA A 9 -4.68 -7.16 3.48
N GLY A 10 -5.69 -7.41 4.31
CA GLY A 10 -5.54 -8.13 5.57
C GLY A 10 -4.79 -7.36 6.67
N GLY A 11 -4.33 -6.12 6.40
CA GLY A 11 -3.59 -5.31 7.35
C GLY A 11 -4.45 -4.41 8.24
N ARG A 12 -3.77 -3.60 9.02
CA ARG A 12 -4.31 -2.59 9.95
C ARG A 12 -3.44 -1.32 9.92
N PRO A 13 -3.85 -0.21 10.59
CA PRO A 13 -3.01 0.98 10.76
C PRO A 13 -1.61 0.71 11.29
N THR A 14 -1.43 -0.34 12.08
CA THR A 14 -0.15 -0.80 12.63
C THR A 14 0.87 -1.25 11.59
N THR A 15 0.44 -1.53 10.35
CA THR A 15 1.36 -1.66 9.20
C THR A 15 2.34 -0.48 9.11
N TRP A 16 1.94 0.69 9.57
CA TRP A 16 2.72 1.92 9.54
C TRP A 16 3.38 2.30 10.88
N SER A 17 3.30 1.42 11.90
CA SER A 17 3.74 1.73 13.27
C SER A 17 5.20 2.15 13.39
N ALA A 18 6.10 1.55 12.59
CA ALA A 18 7.51 1.91 12.57
C ALA A 18 7.79 3.20 11.77
N VAL A 19 6.95 3.52 10.79
CA VAL A 19 7.09 4.70 9.90
C VAL A 19 6.52 5.96 10.54
N GLN A 20 5.41 5.85 11.27
CA GLN A 20 4.69 7.00 11.86
C GLN A 20 5.56 7.90 12.72
N PRO A 21 6.36 7.39 13.70
CA PRO A 21 7.18 8.25 14.55
C PRO A 21 8.25 9.00 13.75
N LEU A 22 8.76 8.41 12.69
CA LEU A 22 9.75 9.04 11.81
C LEU A 22 9.13 10.21 11.04
N LEU A 23 7.95 10.03 10.46
CA LEU A 23 7.22 11.10 9.78
C LEU A 23 6.77 12.21 10.74
N ALA A 24 6.33 11.84 11.94
CA ALA A 24 5.95 12.82 12.98
C ALA A 24 7.15 13.68 13.42
N ALA A 25 8.36 13.12 13.48
CA ALA A 25 9.59 13.84 13.78
C ALA A 25 9.91 14.90 12.71
N HIS A 26 9.47 14.73 11.47
CA HIS A 26 9.53 15.74 10.41
C HIS A 26 8.40 16.78 10.46
N GLY A 27 7.54 16.75 11.48
CA GLY A 27 6.46 17.71 11.67
C GLY A 27 5.24 17.48 10.78
N HIS A 28 5.08 16.28 10.21
CA HIS A 28 3.88 15.92 9.46
C HIS A 28 2.73 15.56 10.38
N ARG A 29 1.51 15.93 9.97
CA ARG A 29 0.28 15.45 10.61
C ARG A 29 -0.18 14.18 9.92
N LEU A 30 -0.34 13.11 10.69
CA LEU A 30 -0.58 11.77 10.16
C LEU A 30 -2.00 11.31 10.46
N VAL A 31 -2.64 10.71 9.48
CA VAL A 31 -3.90 9.97 9.61
C VAL A 31 -3.68 8.56 9.06
N THR A 32 -3.93 7.55 9.88
CA THR A 32 -3.93 6.15 9.43
C THR A 32 -5.35 5.66 9.28
N VAL A 33 -5.66 5.09 8.11
CA VAL A 33 -7.00 4.61 7.80
C VAL A 33 -7.16 3.16 8.23
N THR A 34 -8.34 2.80 8.72
CA THR A 34 -8.74 1.41 8.97
C THR A 34 -9.77 1.02 7.92
N ASN A 35 -9.32 0.59 6.77
CA ASN A 35 -10.19 0.16 5.69
C ASN A 35 -11.05 -1.05 6.12
N PRO A 36 -12.36 -1.08 5.78
CA PRO A 36 -13.26 -2.17 6.13
C PRO A 36 -12.89 -3.51 5.46
N MET A 37 -12.24 -3.49 4.30
CA MET A 37 -11.82 -4.68 3.53
C MET A 37 -13.01 -5.49 2.97
N THR A 38 -14.14 -4.85 2.78
CA THR A 38 -15.38 -5.45 2.23
C THR A 38 -15.46 -5.28 0.71
N SER A 39 -15.08 -4.11 0.21
CA SER A 39 -14.99 -3.82 -1.21
C SER A 39 -14.01 -2.68 -1.47
N LEU A 40 -13.52 -2.55 -2.71
CA LEU A 40 -12.69 -1.39 -3.09
C LEU A 40 -13.49 -0.08 -2.92
N ALA A 41 -14.78 -0.09 -3.22
CA ALA A 41 -15.65 1.08 -3.07
C ALA A 41 -15.77 1.54 -1.61
N ASP A 42 -15.95 0.59 -0.68
CA ASP A 42 -16.05 0.90 0.76
C ASP A 42 -14.72 1.44 1.30
N ASP A 43 -13.60 0.85 0.87
CA ASP A 43 -12.26 1.29 1.28
C ASP A 43 -11.91 2.68 0.72
N ILE A 44 -12.36 3.00 -0.51
CA ILE A 44 -12.28 4.35 -1.08
C ILE A 44 -13.11 5.33 -0.26
N ALA A 45 -14.34 4.97 0.11
CA ALA A 45 -15.22 5.83 0.89
C ALA A 45 -14.62 6.14 2.27
N GLU A 46 -14.12 5.13 2.98
CA GLU A 46 -13.47 5.29 4.29
C GLU A 46 -12.22 6.17 4.20
N THR A 47 -11.36 5.91 3.20
CA THR A 47 -10.14 6.71 3.00
C THR A 47 -10.49 8.16 2.60
N THR A 48 -11.53 8.37 1.80
CA THR A 48 -12.01 9.73 1.45
C THR A 48 -12.54 10.46 2.67
N ALA A 49 -13.27 9.77 3.57
CA ALA A 49 -13.74 10.34 4.83
C ALA A 49 -12.58 10.80 5.71
N ALA A 50 -11.45 10.09 5.71
CA ALA A 50 -10.25 10.47 6.45
C ALA A 50 -9.65 11.82 5.99
N LEU A 51 -9.95 12.26 4.77
CA LEU A 51 -9.53 13.58 4.28
C LEU A 51 -10.34 14.75 4.89
N ALA A 52 -11.48 14.50 5.50
CA ALA A 52 -12.37 15.57 6.01
C ALA A 52 -11.71 16.48 7.05
N GLY A 53 -10.71 15.95 7.80
CA GLY A 53 -9.94 16.73 8.77
C GLY A 53 -8.71 17.44 8.21
N ALA A 54 -8.42 17.33 6.91
CA ALA A 54 -7.24 17.95 6.31
C ALA A 54 -7.36 19.48 6.29
N GLN A 55 -6.24 20.14 6.64
CA GLN A 55 -6.18 21.62 6.72
C GLN A 55 -5.40 22.25 5.55
N GLY A 56 -4.93 21.41 4.63
CA GLY A 56 -4.14 21.83 3.48
C GLY A 56 -4.02 20.70 2.46
N PRO A 57 -3.06 20.80 1.53
CA PRO A 57 -2.80 19.72 0.60
C PRO A 57 -2.40 18.44 1.33
N VAL A 58 -2.90 17.30 0.83
CA VAL A 58 -2.71 15.97 1.39
C VAL A 58 -1.80 15.14 0.50
N LEU A 59 -0.86 14.43 1.11
CA LEU A 59 -0.13 13.34 0.47
C LEU A 59 -0.77 12.01 0.88
N LEU A 60 -1.08 11.15 -0.08
CA LEU A 60 -1.55 9.78 0.18
C LEU A 60 -0.38 8.81 0.06
N ALA A 61 -0.21 7.93 1.04
CA ALA A 61 0.75 6.82 0.94
C ALA A 61 0.03 5.48 1.15
N GLY A 62 0.17 4.57 0.18
CA GLY A 62 -0.46 3.26 0.20
C GLY A 62 0.56 2.13 0.14
N HIS A 63 0.41 1.15 1.03
CA HIS A 63 1.16 -0.10 1.00
C HIS A 63 0.33 -1.19 0.34
N SER A 64 0.94 -1.99 -0.54
CA SER A 64 0.29 -3.15 -1.14
C SER A 64 -1.06 -2.79 -1.81
N TYR A 65 -2.16 -3.46 -1.44
CA TYR A 65 -3.52 -3.14 -1.89
C TYR A 65 -3.91 -1.67 -1.60
N GLY A 66 -3.38 -1.08 -0.53
CA GLY A 66 -3.61 0.34 -0.22
C GLY A 66 -3.25 1.30 -1.37
N GLY A 67 -2.35 0.88 -2.26
CA GLY A 67 -2.04 1.60 -3.49
C GLY A 67 -3.22 1.67 -4.46
N ALA A 68 -4.00 0.59 -4.59
CA ALA A 68 -5.23 0.61 -5.40
C ALA A 68 -6.28 1.58 -4.82
N VAL A 69 -6.37 1.67 -3.49
CA VAL A 69 -7.26 2.62 -2.81
C VAL A 69 -6.82 4.05 -3.09
N ILE A 70 -5.54 4.41 -2.86
CA ILE A 70 -5.07 5.79 -3.08
C ILE A 70 -5.13 6.20 -4.55
N THR A 71 -5.02 5.26 -5.49
CA THR A 71 -5.19 5.50 -6.93
C THR A 71 -6.56 6.12 -7.23
N ASN A 72 -7.59 5.71 -6.54
CA ASN A 72 -8.96 6.23 -6.70
C ASN A 72 -9.22 7.49 -5.86
N VAL A 73 -8.81 7.48 -4.59
CA VAL A 73 -9.01 8.60 -3.64
C VAL A 73 -8.21 9.83 -4.06
N GLY A 74 -7.08 9.65 -4.72
CA GLY A 74 -6.23 10.74 -5.20
C GLY A 74 -6.91 11.72 -6.18
N ARG A 75 -8.12 11.42 -6.68
CA ARG A 75 -8.93 12.35 -7.45
C ARG A 75 -9.61 13.43 -6.62
N ASP A 76 -9.60 13.32 -5.30
CA ASP A 76 -10.07 14.39 -4.42
C ASP A 76 -9.17 15.63 -4.59
N PRO A 77 -9.74 16.82 -4.79
CA PRO A 77 -8.96 18.04 -5.07
C PRO A 77 -8.00 18.46 -3.95
N ARG A 78 -8.15 17.90 -2.76
CA ARG A 78 -7.22 18.13 -1.64
C ARG A 78 -5.92 17.35 -1.78
N VAL A 79 -5.89 16.29 -2.62
CA VAL A 79 -4.72 15.43 -2.78
C VAL A 79 -3.72 16.06 -3.75
N ALA A 80 -2.48 16.21 -3.31
CA ALA A 80 -1.40 16.82 -4.06
C ALA A 80 -0.37 15.82 -4.63
N GLY A 81 -0.35 14.57 -4.12
CA GLY A 81 0.59 13.55 -4.59
C GLY A 81 0.32 12.17 -3.99
N LEU A 82 0.94 11.16 -4.57
CA LEU A 82 0.74 9.74 -4.26
C LEU A 82 2.08 9.04 -4.02
N VAL A 83 2.16 8.25 -2.95
CA VAL A 83 3.32 7.40 -2.65
C VAL A 83 2.89 5.95 -2.60
N TYR A 84 3.49 5.12 -3.42
CA TYR A 84 3.26 3.68 -3.51
C TYR A 84 4.42 2.93 -2.85
N VAL A 85 4.12 2.10 -1.87
CA VAL A 85 5.12 1.33 -1.12
C VAL A 85 4.86 -0.15 -1.34
N ALA A 86 5.64 -0.82 -2.20
CA ALA A 86 5.42 -2.19 -2.64
C ALA A 86 3.93 -2.43 -2.98
N ALA A 87 3.33 -1.57 -3.84
CA ALA A 87 1.89 -1.37 -3.89
C ALA A 87 1.29 -1.49 -5.29
N PHE A 88 0.00 -1.81 -5.35
CA PHE A 88 -0.77 -1.80 -6.60
C PHE A 88 -1.08 -0.37 -7.05
N GLY A 89 -0.86 -0.12 -8.34
CA GLY A 89 -1.23 1.12 -9.00
C GLY A 89 -2.01 0.83 -10.28
N PRO A 90 -3.26 0.34 -10.18
CA PRO A 90 -4.05 -0.07 -11.33
C PRO A 90 -4.40 1.11 -12.24
N ASP A 91 -4.59 0.81 -13.53
CA ASP A 91 -5.15 1.74 -14.51
C ASP A 91 -6.68 1.62 -14.57
N GLU A 92 -7.32 2.52 -15.29
CA GLU A 92 -8.77 2.53 -15.47
C GLU A 92 -9.29 1.20 -16.02
N GLY A 93 -10.29 0.64 -15.35
CA GLY A 93 -10.88 -0.65 -15.66
C GLY A 93 -10.06 -1.86 -15.19
N GLU A 94 -8.85 -1.68 -14.70
CA GLU A 94 -8.06 -2.79 -14.14
C GLU A 94 -8.55 -3.17 -12.73
N THR A 95 -8.38 -4.44 -12.41
CA THR A 95 -8.56 -5.00 -11.08
C THR A 95 -7.22 -5.48 -10.52
N VAL A 96 -7.09 -5.61 -9.22
CA VAL A 96 -5.88 -6.17 -8.59
C VAL A 96 -5.60 -7.56 -9.14
N ASN A 97 -6.60 -8.45 -9.17
CA ASN A 97 -6.45 -9.78 -9.74
C ASN A 97 -6.07 -9.76 -11.22
N GLY A 98 -6.72 -8.90 -12.02
CA GLY A 98 -6.43 -8.81 -13.46
C GLY A 98 -5.00 -8.31 -13.76
N ILE A 99 -4.34 -7.62 -12.82
CA ILE A 99 -2.92 -7.27 -12.94
C ILE A 99 -2.06 -8.51 -12.68
N VAL A 100 -2.26 -9.18 -11.54
CA VAL A 100 -1.40 -10.32 -11.16
C VAL A 100 -1.58 -11.52 -12.09
N GLU A 101 -2.76 -11.73 -12.66
CA GLU A 101 -3.06 -12.83 -13.60
C GLU A 101 -2.28 -12.74 -14.93
N ARG A 102 -1.62 -11.61 -15.21
CA ARG A 102 -0.74 -11.45 -16.39
C ARG A 102 0.65 -12.03 -16.18
N TYR A 103 0.97 -12.43 -14.96
CA TYR A 103 2.29 -12.89 -14.55
C TYR A 103 2.19 -14.27 -13.90
N GLU A 104 3.33 -14.94 -13.77
CA GLU A 104 3.38 -16.18 -12.99
C GLU A 104 2.93 -15.92 -11.54
N PRO A 105 2.22 -16.87 -10.92
CA PRO A 105 1.77 -16.72 -9.54
C PRO A 105 2.93 -16.40 -8.59
N ALA A 106 2.73 -15.41 -7.72
CA ALA A 106 3.69 -15.12 -6.66
C ALA A 106 3.66 -16.22 -5.59
N GLU A 107 4.76 -16.38 -4.88
CA GLU A 107 4.96 -17.44 -3.88
C GLU A 107 3.92 -17.40 -2.76
N ILE A 108 3.42 -16.22 -2.39
CA ILE A 108 2.35 -16.05 -1.40
C ILE A 108 1.10 -16.90 -1.74
N SER A 109 0.84 -17.16 -3.02
CA SER A 109 -0.34 -17.92 -3.46
C SER A 109 -0.40 -19.33 -2.86
N LYS A 110 0.73 -19.93 -2.52
CA LYS A 110 0.81 -21.25 -1.86
C LYS A 110 0.18 -21.24 -0.46
N TYR A 111 0.17 -20.08 0.18
CA TYR A 111 -0.24 -19.86 1.57
C TYR A 111 -1.59 -19.16 1.70
N MET A 112 -2.17 -18.74 0.58
CA MET A 112 -3.50 -18.13 0.59
C MET A 112 -4.58 -19.20 0.64
N ARG A 113 -5.58 -18.99 1.49
CA ARG A 113 -6.74 -19.86 1.59
C ARG A 113 -8.00 -19.05 1.40
N ARG A 114 -8.96 -19.69 0.74
CA ARG A 114 -10.29 -19.12 0.54
C ARG A 114 -11.23 -19.65 1.62
N GLY A 115 -11.84 -18.76 2.37
CA GLY A 115 -12.84 -19.11 3.37
C GLY A 115 -14.18 -19.46 2.75
N PRO A 116 -15.15 -19.93 3.58
CA PRO A 116 -16.44 -20.45 3.13
C PRO A 116 -17.31 -19.38 2.44
N ASN A 117 -17.12 -18.12 2.74
CA ASN A 117 -17.84 -17.00 2.12
C ASN A 117 -17.07 -16.36 0.95
N GLY A 118 -15.96 -16.95 0.55
CA GLY A 118 -15.11 -16.44 -0.53
C GLY A 118 -14.03 -15.42 -0.12
N GLU A 119 -13.94 -15.11 1.16
CA GLU A 119 -12.90 -14.25 1.71
C GLU A 119 -11.52 -14.89 1.62
N TRP A 120 -10.48 -14.05 1.55
CA TRP A 120 -9.10 -14.48 1.52
C TRP A 120 -8.39 -14.23 2.85
N LYS A 121 -7.56 -15.17 3.25
CA LYS A 121 -6.59 -14.99 4.34
C LYS A 121 -5.31 -15.77 4.05
N SER A 122 -4.19 -15.30 4.58
CA SER A 122 -2.95 -16.08 4.65
C SER A 122 -3.00 -17.05 5.83
N GLU A 123 -2.27 -18.14 5.70
CA GLU A 123 -2.02 -19.10 6.79
C GLU A 123 -0.52 -19.09 7.12
N PRO A 124 -0.07 -18.20 8.04
CA PRO A 124 1.33 -18.13 8.44
C PRO A 124 1.79 -19.45 9.08
N SER A 125 2.94 -19.92 8.65
CA SER A 125 3.67 -21.07 9.18
C SER A 125 5.17 -20.75 9.21
N ALA A 126 5.99 -21.64 9.73
CA ALA A 126 7.43 -21.45 9.66
C ALA A 126 7.94 -21.36 8.21
N GLU A 127 7.38 -22.17 7.31
CA GLU A 127 7.70 -22.16 5.87
C GLU A 127 7.22 -20.85 5.22
N PHE A 128 6.02 -20.35 5.58
CA PHE A 128 5.53 -19.06 5.13
C PHE A 128 6.54 -17.95 5.46
N TRP A 129 6.97 -17.86 6.71
CA TRP A 129 7.90 -16.82 7.13
C TRP A 129 9.28 -16.97 6.49
N ALA A 130 9.77 -18.21 6.31
CA ALA A 130 11.02 -18.44 5.61
C ALA A 130 10.99 -18.04 4.12
N GLU A 131 9.81 -18.09 3.48
CA GLU A 131 9.66 -17.76 2.06
C GLU A 131 9.16 -16.33 1.84
N ILE A 132 8.17 -15.85 2.59
CA ILE A 132 7.46 -14.59 2.31
C ILE A 132 8.01 -13.41 3.10
N GLY A 133 8.50 -13.63 4.31
CA GLY A 133 9.05 -12.59 5.19
C GLY A 133 10.32 -13.04 5.90
N PRO A 134 11.37 -13.46 5.14
CA PRO A 134 12.60 -13.99 5.75
C PRO A 134 13.37 -12.92 6.54
N ASP A 135 13.15 -11.67 6.24
CA ASP A 135 13.81 -10.49 6.79
C ASP A 135 13.08 -9.88 8.02
N LEU A 136 11.91 -10.43 8.39
CA LEU A 136 11.20 -10.01 9.61
C LEU A 136 11.80 -10.65 10.87
N SER A 137 11.93 -9.86 11.95
CA SER A 137 12.20 -10.40 13.29
C SER A 137 11.00 -11.19 13.82
N GLU A 138 11.23 -12.00 14.86
CA GLU A 138 10.13 -12.75 15.53
C GLU A 138 9.06 -11.81 16.07
N GLU A 139 9.46 -10.67 16.66
CA GLU A 139 8.52 -9.68 17.16
C GLU A 139 7.68 -9.06 16.03
N GLN A 140 8.30 -8.75 14.89
CA GLN A 140 7.58 -8.22 13.72
C GLN A 140 6.60 -9.24 13.14
N ARG A 141 6.99 -10.53 13.08
CA ARG A 141 6.10 -11.62 12.65
C ARG A 141 4.91 -11.75 13.59
N ALA A 142 5.15 -11.74 14.91
CA ALA A 142 4.08 -11.81 15.91
C ALA A 142 3.06 -10.66 15.77
N VAL A 143 3.52 -9.44 15.47
CA VAL A 143 2.64 -8.30 15.18
C VAL A 143 1.79 -8.56 13.94
N VAL A 144 2.39 -9.00 12.83
CA VAL A 144 1.66 -9.28 11.59
C VAL A 144 0.62 -10.38 11.79
N GLU A 145 0.97 -11.45 12.53
CA GLU A 145 0.03 -12.55 12.82
C GLU A 145 -1.15 -12.12 13.71
N ALA A 146 -0.87 -11.35 14.76
CA ALA A 146 -1.90 -10.86 15.69
C ALA A 146 -2.90 -9.91 15.01
N GLU A 147 -2.49 -9.23 13.96
CA GLU A 147 -3.25 -8.19 13.29
C GLU A 147 -3.92 -8.63 12.01
N GLY A 148 -3.61 -9.84 11.55
CA GLY A 148 -4.16 -10.39 10.32
C GLY A 148 -5.69 -10.37 10.29
N ARG A 149 -6.26 -9.79 9.21
CA ARG A 149 -7.70 -9.69 8.97
C ARG A 149 -8.06 -10.44 7.70
N LYS A 150 -9.32 -10.84 7.63
CA LYS A 150 -9.89 -11.32 6.38
C LYS A 150 -10.06 -10.17 5.40
N ALA A 151 -9.90 -10.46 4.12
CA ALA A 151 -10.18 -9.56 3.03
C ALA A 151 -11.24 -10.19 2.11
N GLU A 152 -12.33 -9.47 1.86
CA GLU A 152 -13.35 -9.94 0.95
C GLU A 152 -12.84 -9.91 -0.50
N ASN A 153 -13.34 -10.84 -1.32
CA ASN A 153 -12.89 -10.99 -2.71
C ASN A 153 -13.08 -9.70 -3.54
N LEU A 154 -14.09 -8.91 -3.20
CA LEU A 154 -14.41 -7.67 -3.93
C LEU A 154 -13.29 -6.64 -3.93
N ILE A 155 -12.43 -6.62 -2.91
CA ILE A 155 -11.28 -5.69 -2.91
C ILE A 155 -10.29 -5.99 -4.05
N PHE A 156 -10.24 -7.22 -4.53
CA PHE A 156 -9.33 -7.66 -5.59
C PHE A 156 -9.97 -7.70 -6.98
N THR A 157 -11.30 -7.72 -7.07
CA THR A 157 -12.05 -7.94 -8.31
C THR A 157 -12.83 -6.74 -8.80
N GLN A 158 -13.01 -5.71 -7.99
CA GLN A 158 -13.61 -4.46 -8.46
C GLN A 158 -12.63 -3.66 -9.32
N ALA A 159 -13.16 -3.12 -10.40
CA ALA A 159 -12.41 -2.31 -11.34
C ALA A 159 -12.10 -0.92 -10.76
N THR A 160 -10.87 -0.47 -11.01
CA THR A 160 -10.42 0.90 -10.72
C THR A 160 -11.11 1.91 -11.65
N GLY A 161 -11.45 3.06 -11.12
CA GLY A 161 -11.86 4.21 -11.90
C GLY A 161 -10.69 4.88 -12.62
N VAL A 162 -10.89 6.11 -13.13
CA VAL A 162 -9.79 6.91 -13.71
C VAL A 162 -8.71 7.13 -12.64
N PRO A 163 -7.47 6.67 -12.87
CA PRO A 163 -6.46 6.69 -11.83
C PRO A 163 -5.87 8.10 -11.64
N ALA A 164 -5.68 8.48 -10.38
CA ALA A 164 -5.14 9.79 -10.03
C ALA A 164 -3.68 10.00 -10.45
N TRP A 165 -2.89 8.94 -10.55
CA TRP A 165 -1.49 9.01 -10.98
C TRP A 165 -1.33 9.49 -12.44
N ARG A 166 -2.39 9.53 -13.25
CA ARG A 166 -2.36 10.16 -14.59
C ARG A 166 -2.18 11.68 -14.52
N SER A 167 -2.51 12.31 -13.40
CA SER A 167 -2.51 13.77 -13.23
C SER A 167 -1.72 14.27 -12.03
N LEU A 168 -1.40 13.39 -11.07
CA LEU A 168 -0.66 13.75 -9.87
C LEU A 168 0.78 13.20 -9.90
N PRO A 169 1.73 13.93 -9.32
CA PRO A 169 3.07 13.41 -9.10
C PRO A 169 3.01 12.18 -8.21
N SER A 170 3.79 11.17 -8.57
CA SER A 170 3.79 9.88 -7.90
C SER A 170 5.21 9.41 -7.59
N TRP A 171 5.38 8.76 -6.45
CA TRP A 171 6.60 8.12 -5.99
C TRP A 171 6.34 6.65 -5.74
N TYR A 172 7.34 5.83 -5.97
CA TYR A 172 7.20 4.39 -5.80
C TYR A 172 8.45 3.78 -5.14
N LEU A 173 8.25 3.03 -4.04
CA LEU A 173 9.26 2.19 -3.44
C LEU A 173 9.04 0.75 -3.89
N VAL A 174 9.98 0.21 -4.63
CA VAL A 174 10.00 -1.19 -5.08
C VAL A 174 10.75 -2.05 -4.07
N ALA A 175 10.18 -3.18 -3.70
CA ALA A 175 10.84 -4.21 -2.89
C ALA A 175 11.40 -5.29 -3.82
N ASP A 176 12.73 -5.40 -3.90
CA ASP A 176 13.41 -6.21 -4.92
C ASP A 176 13.29 -7.74 -4.72
N ASP A 177 12.99 -8.18 -3.49
CA ASP A 177 12.81 -9.60 -3.16
C ASP A 177 11.36 -9.93 -2.77
N ASP A 178 10.41 -9.09 -3.18
CA ASP A 178 8.99 -9.26 -2.84
C ASP A 178 8.38 -10.50 -3.50
N ARG A 179 7.94 -11.44 -2.67
CA ARG A 179 7.30 -12.70 -3.06
C ARG A 179 5.77 -12.68 -2.87
N THR A 180 5.22 -11.50 -2.56
CA THR A 180 3.78 -11.24 -2.46
C THR A 180 3.28 -10.46 -3.67
N LEU A 181 3.91 -9.32 -3.97
CA LEU A 181 3.71 -8.54 -5.19
C LEU A 181 5.02 -8.49 -5.95
N ARG A 182 5.17 -9.37 -6.93
CA ARG A 182 6.44 -9.57 -7.65
C ARG A 182 7.07 -8.26 -8.14
N PRO A 183 8.41 -8.12 -8.03
CA PRO A 183 9.11 -6.89 -8.40
C PRO A 183 8.86 -6.47 -9.86
N GLU A 184 8.69 -7.42 -10.78
CA GLU A 184 8.38 -7.10 -12.17
C GLU A 184 7.02 -6.40 -12.33
N ILE A 185 6.04 -6.74 -11.49
CA ILE A 185 4.73 -6.08 -11.48
C ILE A 185 4.85 -4.67 -10.90
N GLN A 186 5.61 -4.53 -9.82
CA GLN A 186 5.87 -3.23 -9.19
C GLN A 186 6.57 -2.29 -10.17
N ASN A 187 7.63 -2.74 -10.83
CA ASN A 187 8.36 -1.96 -11.83
C ASN A 187 7.47 -1.57 -13.02
N PHE A 188 6.67 -2.51 -13.55
CA PHE A 188 5.71 -2.21 -14.62
C PHE A 188 4.74 -1.09 -14.23
N MET A 189 4.18 -1.13 -13.03
CA MET A 189 3.25 -0.09 -12.58
C MET A 189 3.96 1.25 -12.34
N ALA A 190 5.13 1.22 -11.72
CA ALA A 190 5.93 2.42 -11.45
C ALA A 190 6.36 3.13 -12.75
N GLU A 191 6.81 2.38 -13.75
CA GLU A 191 7.17 2.90 -15.08
C GLU A 191 5.95 3.53 -15.78
N ARG A 192 4.82 2.82 -15.80
CA ARG A 192 3.58 3.29 -16.40
C ARG A 192 3.10 4.61 -15.79
N MET A 193 3.20 4.76 -14.47
CA MET A 193 2.87 6.00 -13.75
C MET A 193 3.89 7.11 -13.97
N LYS A 194 5.06 6.81 -14.54
CA LYS A 194 6.23 7.72 -14.57
C LYS A 194 6.61 8.20 -13.16
N ALA A 195 6.50 7.32 -12.18
CA ALA A 195 6.80 7.63 -10.80
C ALA A 195 8.30 7.91 -10.58
N THR A 196 8.61 8.70 -9.56
CA THR A 196 9.98 8.73 -9.01
C THR A 196 10.20 7.44 -8.25
N VAL A 197 11.11 6.58 -8.75
CA VAL A 197 11.29 5.21 -8.25
C VAL A 197 12.50 5.11 -7.34
N GLU A 198 12.35 4.41 -6.24
CA GLU A 198 13.43 3.92 -5.38
C GLU A 198 13.29 2.42 -5.15
N HIS A 199 14.39 1.78 -4.84
CA HIS A 199 14.47 0.36 -4.58
C HIS A 199 15.01 0.08 -3.18
N VAL A 200 14.49 -0.96 -2.54
CA VAL A 200 15.05 -1.53 -1.32
C VAL A 200 15.17 -3.04 -1.49
N PRO A 201 16.24 -3.67 -0.99
CA PRO A 201 16.29 -5.12 -0.91
C PRO A 201 15.28 -5.59 0.14
N GLY A 202 14.75 -6.80 -0.02
CA GLY A 202 13.89 -7.43 0.97
C GLY A 202 12.46 -7.69 0.53
N SER A 203 11.68 -8.19 1.49
CA SER A 203 10.33 -8.71 1.28
C SER A 203 9.27 -7.63 1.15
N HIS A 204 8.01 -8.08 1.01
CA HIS A 204 6.82 -7.22 0.95
C HIS A 204 6.61 -6.31 2.18
N TYR A 205 7.23 -6.64 3.31
CA TYR A 205 7.03 -5.96 4.60
C TYR A 205 7.91 -4.72 4.77
N THR A 206 8.13 -3.96 3.70
CA THR A 206 9.02 -2.79 3.63
C THR A 206 8.77 -1.75 4.72
N THR A 207 7.52 -1.55 5.13
CA THR A 207 7.14 -0.60 6.20
C THR A 207 7.67 -1.00 7.57
N LEU A 208 7.98 -2.28 7.78
CA LEU A 208 8.53 -2.82 9.01
C LEU A 208 10.04 -3.05 8.93
N VAL A 209 10.55 -3.45 7.76
CA VAL A 209 11.96 -3.81 7.55
C VAL A 209 12.80 -2.59 7.17
N TRP A 210 12.24 -1.66 6.41
CA TRP A 210 12.90 -0.45 5.92
C TRP A 210 12.13 0.84 6.29
N PRO A 211 11.70 1.02 7.55
CA PRO A 211 10.85 2.15 7.93
C PRO A 211 11.49 3.52 7.67
N GLU A 212 12.82 3.65 7.81
CA GLU A 212 13.56 4.89 7.54
C GLU A 212 13.52 5.23 6.04
N ARG A 213 13.71 4.23 5.17
CA ARG A 213 13.67 4.46 3.70
C ARG A 213 12.27 4.83 3.24
N VAL A 214 11.24 4.17 3.80
CA VAL A 214 9.83 4.48 3.55
C VAL A 214 9.50 5.89 4.03
N ALA A 215 9.88 6.25 5.25
CA ALA A 215 9.63 7.57 5.81
C ALA A 215 10.34 8.68 5.01
N GLU A 216 11.59 8.45 4.62
CA GLU A 216 12.37 9.39 3.82
C GLU A 216 11.74 9.64 2.43
N LEU A 217 11.29 8.59 1.74
CA LEU A 217 10.59 8.75 0.47
C LEU A 217 9.31 9.57 0.62
N ILE A 218 8.50 9.25 1.64
CA ILE A 218 7.24 9.97 1.92
C ILE A 218 7.55 11.43 2.29
N HIS A 219 8.57 11.69 3.10
CA HIS A 219 8.97 13.05 3.48
C HIS A 219 9.41 13.87 2.26
N ARG A 220 10.25 13.33 1.38
CA ARG A 220 10.67 14.02 0.15
C ARG A 220 9.49 14.29 -0.78
N ALA A 221 8.57 13.33 -0.92
CA ALA A 221 7.33 13.53 -1.68
C ALA A 221 6.50 14.67 -1.09
N ALA A 222 6.38 14.72 0.24
CA ALA A 222 5.66 15.79 0.95
C ALA A 222 6.29 17.18 0.73
N LEU A 223 7.62 17.27 0.73
CA LEU A 223 8.33 18.52 0.43
C LEU A 223 8.13 18.96 -1.03
N ALA A 224 8.18 18.01 -1.96
CA ALA A 224 8.01 18.30 -3.39
C ALA A 224 6.64 18.90 -3.73
N VAL A 225 5.57 18.39 -3.10
CA VAL A 225 4.21 18.89 -3.35
C VAL A 225 3.81 20.03 -2.42
N GLY A 226 4.46 20.17 -1.24
CA GLY A 226 4.19 21.25 -0.28
C GLY A 226 4.79 22.60 -0.67
N GLY A 227 5.82 22.63 -1.50
CA GLY A 227 6.47 23.83 -2.00
C GLY A 227 5.85 24.43 -3.27
N ALA A 228 4.83 23.79 -3.81
CA ALA A 228 4.16 24.22 -5.05
C ALA A 228 2.85 25.02 -4.81
N ALA A 229 2.57 25.38 -3.55
CA ALA A 229 1.37 26.14 -3.15
C ALA A 229 1.66 27.64 -2.96
#